data_48b7fa351071b2961a8c1b28d69319dd
#
_entry.id   48b7fa351071b2961a8c1b28d69319dd
#
_cell.length_a   1.000
_cell.length_b   1.000
_cell.length_c   1.000
_cell.angle_alpha   90.00
_cell.angle_beta   90.00
_cell.angle_gamma   90.00
#
_symmetry.space_group_name_H-M   'P 1'
#
loop_
_entity.id
_entity.type
_entity.pdbx_description
1 polymer ?
#
loop_
_entity_poly.entity_id
_entity_poly.type
_entity_poly.pdbx_seq_one_letter_code
_entity_poly.pdbx_strand_id
1 'polypeptide(L)'
;MLRIMKYLSKAEIGQMLIALVTIVGQVYFDLKLPDYMSDITTLVETPGSDMKDIWIAGGKMLLISLGSVACAIITGYIAARVAASFTQRLRSLEFRKVESFGPAEMSKFSTASLITRSTNDVTQVQMFITMGLQLIVKSPIMAVWAVCKIAGEGFEWTLATGIAVVILLAAIVIMMAMVMPKFKAMQALTDNINLVARENLTGLRVVRAYNAEDYQEA
;
A
#
# COMPACT_ATOMS: atom_id res chain seq x y z
N MET A 1 -10.48 -10.78 -5.10
CA MET A 1 -10.67 -9.39 -4.66
C MET A 1 -12.07 -8.86 -4.97
N LEU A 2 -12.57 -8.86 -6.20
CA LEU A 2 -13.93 -8.37 -6.55
C LEU A 2 -15.09 -9.05 -5.78
N ARG A 3 -14.95 -10.32 -5.39
CA ARG A 3 -15.98 -11.02 -4.59
C ARG A 3 -16.12 -10.48 -3.16
N ILE A 4 -15.09 -9.88 -2.62
CA ILE A 4 -15.07 -9.29 -1.27
C ILE A 4 -15.85 -7.97 -1.26
N MET A 5 -15.85 -7.23 -2.37
CA MET A 5 -16.60 -5.97 -2.50
C MET A 5 -18.12 -6.14 -2.40
N LYS A 6 -18.66 -7.34 -2.62
CA LYS A 6 -20.10 -7.64 -2.41
C LYS A 6 -20.56 -7.46 -0.96
N TYR A 7 -19.63 -7.48 -0.02
CA TYR A 7 -19.93 -7.34 1.42
C TYR A 7 -19.88 -5.88 1.91
N LEU A 8 -19.60 -4.91 1.01
CA LEU A 8 -19.64 -3.48 1.33
C LEU A 8 -21.09 -3.01 1.53
N SER A 9 -21.30 -2.20 2.55
CA SER A 9 -22.58 -1.54 2.80
C SER A 9 -22.77 -0.34 1.84
N LYS A 10 -24.03 0.04 1.58
CA LYS A 10 -24.33 1.27 0.82
C LYS A 10 -23.70 2.52 1.42
N ALA A 11 -23.61 2.60 2.76
CA ALA A 11 -22.95 3.69 3.46
C ALA A 11 -21.43 3.71 3.21
N GLU A 12 -20.78 2.55 3.16
CA GLU A 12 -19.37 2.43 2.86
C GLU A 12 -19.05 2.82 1.42
N ILE A 13 -19.94 2.45 0.47
CA ILE A 13 -19.83 2.90 -0.93
C ILE A 13 -19.92 4.41 -1.03
N GLY A 14 -20.86 5.04 -0.31
CA GLY A 14 -20.95 6.50 -0.22
C GLY A 14 -19.68 7.15 0.33
N GLN A 15 -19.10 6.59 1.38
CA GLN A 15 -17.82 7.04 1.94
C GLN A 15 -16.66 6.87 0.95
N MET A 16 -16.61 5.76 0.20
CA MET A 16 -15.62 5.56 -0.86
C MET A 16 -15.74 6.58 -2.00
N LEU A 17 -16.95 6.99 -2.36
CA LEU A 17 -17.16 8.06 -3.35
C LEU A 17 -16.66 9.41 -2.82
N ILE A 18 -16.90 9.73 -1.54
CA ILE A 18 -16.33 10.94 -0.93
C ILE A 18 -14.80 10.88 -0.91
N ALA A 19 -14.22 9.72 -0.56
CA ALA A 19 -12.79 9.50 -0.60
C ALA A 19 -12.23 9.69 -2.03
N LEU A 20 -12.93 9.22 -3.05
CA LEU A 20 -12.54 9.44 -4.45
C LEU A 20 -12.50 10.94 -4.79
N VAL A 21 -13.51 11.71 -4.41
CA VAL A 21 -13.57 13.16 -4.64
C VAL A 21 -12.41 13.86 -3.93
N THR A 22 -12.13 13.50 -2.66
CA THR A 22 -11.00 14.09 -1.91
C THR A 22 -9.64 13.69 -2.48
N ILE A 23 -9.49 12.47 -3.03
CA ILE A 23 -8.27 12.04 -3.74
C ILE A 23 -8.08 12.87 -5.02
N VAL A 24 -9.13 13.08 -5.82
CA VAL A 24 -9.06 13.93 -7.02
C VAL A 24 -8.67 15.36 -6.65
N GLY A 25 -9.27 15.93 -5.60
CA GLY A 25 -8.91 17.24 -5.07
C GLY A 25 -7.44 17.30 -4.61
N GLN A 26 -6.98 16.28 -3.89
CA GLN A 26 -5.59 16.16 -3.46
C GLN A 26 -4.63 16.14 -4.65
N VAL A 27 -4.91 15.31 -5.68
CA VAL A 27 -4.09 15.24 -6.89
C VAL A 27 -4.05 16.58 -7.62
N TYR A 28 -5.18 17.29 -7.69
CA TYR A 28 -5.24 18.64 -8.26
C TYR A 28 -4.29 19.61 -7.54
N PHE A 29 -4.35 19.62 -6.20
CA PHE A 29 -3.46 20.48 -5.41
C PHE A 29 -2.00 20.06 -5.55
N ASP A 30 -1.68 18.77 -5.51
CA ASP A 30 -0.32 18.26 -5.65
C ASP A 30 0.30 18.65 -7.00
N LEU A 31 -0.48 18.57 -8.10
CA LEU A 31 -0.01 18.94 -9.45
C LEU A 31 0.05 20.45 -9.71
N LYS A 32 -0.59 21.25 -8.85
CA LYS A 32 -0.50 22.72 -8.89
C LYS A 32 0.75 23.27 -8.18
N LEU A 33 1.36 22.52 -7.27
CA LEU A 33 2.54 22.97 -6.53
C LEU A 33 3.73 23.31 -7.44
N PRO A 34 4.10 22.48 -8.44
CA PRO A 34 5.18 22.80 -9.37
C PRO A 34 4.93 24.10 -10.16
N ASP A 35 3.67 24.43 -10.49
CA ASP A 35 3.34 25.66 -11.22
C ASP A 35 3.72 26.89 -10.40
N TYR A 36 3.30 26.93 -9.13
CA TYR A 36 3.67 28.04 -8.25
C TYR A 36 5.17 28.11 -7.96
N MET A 37 5.84 26.95 -7.93
CA MET A 37 7.29 26.91 -7.79
C MET A 37 7.98 27.54 -9.01
N SER A 38 7.48 27.23 -10.22
CA SER A 38 7.96 27.86 -11.46
C SER A 38 7.70 29.37 -11.48
N ASP A 39 6.50 29.81 -11.06
CA ASP A 39 6.16 31.23 -10.97
C ASP A 39 7.11 31.97 -10.03
N ILE A 40 7.40 31.41 -8.85
CA ILE A 40 8.35 32.00 -7.88
C ILE A 40 9.74 32.07 -8.47
N THR A 41 10.21 31.01 -9.14
CA THR A 41 11.53 30.96 -9.77
C THR A 41 11.65 32.05 -10.83
N THR A 42 10.66 32.20 -11.69
CA THR A 42 10.62 33.21 -12.73
C THR A 42 10.61 34.62 -12.14
N LEU A 43 9.85 34.86 -11.06
CA LEU A 43 9.84 36.15 -10.36
C LEU A 43 11.20 36.48 -9.73
N VAL A 44 11.91 35.51 -9.19
CA VAL A 44 13.25 35.72 -8.59
C VAL A 44 14.30 35.97 -9.65
N GLU A 45 14.21 35.31 -10.82
CA GLU A 45 15.15 35.50 -11.93
C GLU A 45 14.95 36.81 -12.70
N THR A 46 13.75 37.41 -12.63
CA THR A 46 13.44 38.65 -13.37
C THR A 46 13.95 39.86 -12.62
N PRO A 47 14.92 40.64 -13.17
CA PRO A 47 15.41 41.85 -12.55
C PRO A 47 14.30 42.89 -12.42
N GLY A 48 14.03 43.36 -11.20
CA GLY A 48 13.00 44.37 -10.93
C GLY A 48 11.66 43.82 -10.44
N SER A 49 11.58 42.53 -10.16
CA SER A 49 10.40 41.94 -9.52
C SER A 49 10.18 42.48 -8.10
N ASP A 50 8.93 42.80 -7.78
CA ASP A 50 8.61 43.30 -6.45
C ASP A 50 8.60 42.14 -5.44
N MET A 51 9.27 42.31 -4.31
CA MET A 51 9.30 41.31 -3.22
C MET A 51 7.88 40.93 -2.77
N LYS A 52 6.93 41.81 -2.93
CA LYS A 52 5.53 41.61 -2.62
C LYS A 52 4.90 40.50 -3.47
N ASP A 53 5.25 40.40 -4.75
CA ASP A 53 4.69 39.36 -5.65
C ASP A 53 5.21 37.97 -5.30
N ILE A 54 6.48 37.87 -4.89
CA ILE A 54 7.08 36.64 -4.37
C ILE A 54 6.36 36.17 -3.11
N TRP A 55 6.07 37.09 -2.16
CA TRP A 55 5.30 36.74 -0.95
C TRP A 55 3.88 36.30 -1.25
N ILE A 56 3.21 36.89 -2.25
CA ILE A 56 1.87 36.51 -2.68
C ILE A 56 1.88 35.10 -3.32
N ALA A 57 2.87 34.82 -4.19
CA ALA A 57 3.03 33.51 -4.81
C ALA A 57 3.33 32.43 -3.77
N GLY A 58 4.23 32.69 -2.83
CA GLY A 58 4.55 31.82 -1.71
C GLY A 58 3.34 31.55 -0.80
N GLY A 59 2.56 32.60 -0.51
CA GLY A 59 1.31 32.48 0.26
C GLY A 59 0.26 31.58 -0.44
N LYS A 60 0.10 31.74 -1.76
CA LYS A 60 -0.79 30.86 -2.56
C LYS A 60 -0.30 29.42 -2.55
N MET A 61 1.00 29.19 -2.72
CA MET A 61 1.62 27.85 -2.66
C MET A 61 1.36 27.19 -1.29
N LEU A 62 1.50 27.96 -0.20
CA LEU A 62 1.24 27.46 1.15
C LEU A 62 -0.23 27.09 1.35
N LEU A 63 -1.18 27.90 0.87
CA LEU A 63 -2.61 27.59 0.94
C LEU A 63 -2.97 26.32 0.17
N ILE A 64 -2.41 26.12 -1.02
CA ILE A 64 -2.62 24.92 -1.83
C ILE A 64 -2.02 23.68 -1.15
N SER A 65 -0.83 23.81 -0.57
CA SER A 65 -0.19 22.75 0.20
C SER A 65 -1.07 22.34 1.41
N LEU A 66 -1.59 23.31 2.15
CA LEU A 66 -2.53 23.05 3.25
C LEU A 66 -3.82 22.38 2.75
N GLY A 67 -4.32 22.78 1.58
CA GLY A 67 -5.45 22.13 0.93
C GLY A 67 -5.20 20.67 0.59
N SER A 68 -4.02 20.35 0.05
CA SER A 68 -3.59 18.97 -0.22
C SER A 68 -3.53 18.14 1.07
N VAL A 69 -2.90 18.66 2.12
CA VAL A 69 -2.82 18.00 3.43
C VAL A 69 -4.21 17.75 4.02
N ALA A 70 -5.11 18.72 3.95
CA ALA A 70 -6.48 18.56 4.42
C ALA A 70 -7.21 17.44 3.67
N CYS A 71 -7.11 17.39 2.34
CA CYS A 71 -7.65 16.30 1.52
C CYS A 71 -7.03 14.95 1.88
N ALA A 72 -5.71 14.89 2.11
CA ALA A 72 -5.02 13.67 2.52
C ALA A 72 -5.53 13.14 3.87
N ILE A 73 -5.71 14.02 4.86
CA ILE A 73 -6.23 13.66 6.18
C ILE A 73 -7.67 13.13 6.06
N ILE A 74 -8.53 13.80 5.31
CA ILE A 74 -9.92 13.37 5.09
C ILE A 74 -9.95 11.99 4.41
N THR A 75 -9.17 11.81 3.35
CA THR A 75 -9.06 10.53 2.64
C THR A 75 -8.57 9.43 3.57
N GLY A 76 -7.51 9.68 4.35
CA GLY A 76 -6.96 8.73 5.31
C GLY A 76 -7.96 8.32 6.38
N TYR A 77 -8.70 9.29 6.93
CA TYR A 77 -9.74 9.04 7.92
C TYR A 77 -10.88 8.18 7.35
N ILE A 78 -11.37 8.52 6.14
CA ILE A 78 -12.43 7.75 5.49
C ILE A 78 -11.94 6.33 5.17
N ALA A 79 -10.73 6.18 4.62
CA ALA A 79 -10.15 4.88 4.30
C ALA A 79 -10.03 3.99 5.55
N ALA A 80 -9.53 4.54 6.65
CA ALA A 80 -9.41 3.82 7.92
C ALA A 80 -10.78 3.41 8.47
N ARG A 81 -11.78 4.29 8.39
CA ARG A 81 -13.14 4.02 8.86
C ARG A 81 -13.84 2.94 8.04
N VAL A 82 -13.73 3.01 6.71
CA VAL A 82 -14.28 1.99 5.79
C VAL A 82 -13.59 0.64 6.05
N ALA A 83 -12.26 0.61 6.15
CA ALA A 83 -11.51 -0.59 6.43
C ALA A 83 -11.91 -1.22 7.78
N ALA A 84 -12.04 -0.43 8.83
CA ALA A 84 -12.44 -0.90 10.17
C ALA A 84 -13.87 -1.48 10.17
N SER A 85 -14.84 -0.76 9.57
CA SER A 85 -16.23 -1.20 9.48
C SER A 85 -16.36 -2.51 8.69
N PHE A 86 -15.68 -2.57 7.54
CA PHE A 86 -15.64 -3.78 6.72
C PHE A 86 -15.04 -4.98 7.47
N THR A 87 -13.92 -4.78 8.14
CA THR A 87 -13.21 -5.80 8.91
C THR A 87 -14.03 -6.31 10.08
N GLN A 88 -14.72 -5.41 10.79
CA GLN A 88 -15.65 -5.78 11.86
C GLN A 88 -16.73 -6.73 11.35
N ARG A 89 -17.31 -6.43 10.20
CA ARG A 89 -18.33 -7.26 9.56
C ARG A 89 -17.74 -8.61 9.11
N LEU A 90 -16.57 -8.59 8.53
CA LEU A 90 -15.87 -9.81 8.08
C LEU A 90 -15.63 -10.74 9.26
N ARG A 91 -15.11 -10.24 10.38
CA ARG A 91 -14.93 -11.03 11.62
C ARG A 91 -16.24 -11.61 12.13
N SER A 92 -17.32 -10.83 12.12
CA SER A 92 -18.64 -11.31 12.55
C SER A 92 -19.18 -12.44 11.66
N LEU A 93 -18.99 -12.32 10.33
CA LEU A 93 -19.39 -13.35 9.37
C LEU A 93 -18.56 -14.61 9.52
N GLU A 94 -17.26 -14.48 9.70
CA GLU A 94 -16.33 -15.58 9.92
C GLU A 94 -16.66 -16.33 11.22
N PHE A 95 -16.86 -15.61 12.31
CA PHE A 95 -17.24 -16.18 13.60
C PHE A 95 -18.54 -16.98 13.51
N ARG A 96 -19.59 -16.39 12.94
CA ARG A 96 -20.87 -17.10 12.72
C ARG A 96 -20.71 -18.33 11.83
N LYS A 97 -19.81 -18.27 10.83
CA LYS A 97 -19.55 -19.42 9.96
C LYS A 97 -18.85 -20.54 10.73
N VAL A 98 -17.87 -20.22 11.57
CA VAL A 98 -17.18 -21.19 12.43
C VAL A 98 -18.14 -21.81 13.44
N GLU A 99 -19.03 -21.03 14.08
CA GLU A 99 -20.05 -21.54 14.98
C GLU A 99 -21.06 -22.50 14.29
N SER A 100 -21.26 -22.34 12.99
CA SER A 100 -22.15 -23.20 12.22
C SER A 100 -21.51 -24.53 11.79
N PHE A 101 -20.21 -24.76 12.08
CA PHE A 101 -19.51 -25.97 11.70
C PHE A 101 -19.94 -27.15 12.58
N GLY A 102 -20.24 -28.27 11.92
CA GLY A 102 -20.42 -29.54 12.59
C GLY A 102 -19.07 -30.17 12.98
N PRO A 103 -19.10 -31.25 13.82
CA PRO A 103 -17.87 -31.93 14.26
C PRO A 103 -16.98 -32.41 13.09
N ALA A 104 -17.58 -32.88 12.00
CA ALA A 104 -16.85 -33.32 10.82
C ALA A 104 -16.20 -32.20 10.03
N GLU A 105 -16.73 -30.98 10.13
CA GLU A 105 -16.13 -29.81 9.50
C GLU A 105 -15.02 -29.20 10.39
N MET A 106 -15.24 -29.15 11.71
CA MET A 106 -14.25 -28.72 12.67
C MET A 106 -12.99 -29.59 12.67
N SER A 107 -13.10 -30.90 12.46
CA SER A 107 -11.93 -31.79 12.39
C SER A 107 -11.00 -31.50 11.20
N LYS A 108 -11.47 -30.80 10.17
CA LYS A 108 -10.67 -30.39 8.99
C LYS A 108 -9.79 -29.19 9.22
N PHE A 109 -10.03 -28.43 10.29
CA PHE A 109 -9.28 -27.21 10.61
C PHE A 109 -8.62 -27.37 11.98
N SER A 110 -7.35 -26.91 12.09
CA SER A 110 -6.75 -26.77 13.41
C SER A 110 -7.25 -25.48 14.08
N THR A 111 -7.44 -25.51 15.39
CA THR A 111 -7.83 -24.33 16.19
C THR A 111 -6.87 -23.15 15.96
N ALA A 112 -5.56 -23.43 15.88
CA ALA A 112 -4.54 -22.42 15.59
C ALA A 112 -4.76 -21.75 14.23
N SER A 113 -5.11 -22.52 13.18
CA SER A 113 -5.42 -21.98 11.85
C SER A 113 -6.66 -21.08 11.86
N LEU A 114 -7.71 -21.44 12.59
CA LEU A 114 -8.93 -20.62 12.70
C LEU A 114 -8.65 -19.31 13.43
N ILE A 115 -7.85 -19.36 14.50
CA ILE A 115 -7.44 -18.16 15.24
C ILE A 115 -6.62 -17.24 14.34
N THR A 116 -5.62 -17.75 13.60
CA THR A 116 -4.78 -16.94 12.71
C THR A 116 -5.61 -16.27 11.62
N ARG A 117 -6.56 -16.97 11.03
CA ARG A 117 -7.46 -16.41 10.00
C ARG A 117 -8.34 -15.30 10.54
N SER A 118 -8.96 -15.50 11.69
CA SER A 118 -9.87 -14.50 12.29
C SER A 118 -9.15 -13.30 12.90
N THR A 119 -7.85 -13.39 13.16
CA THR A 119 -7.05 -12.29 13.71
C THR A 119 -6.13 -11.67 12.66
N ASN A 120 -5.06 -12.38 12.30
CA ASN A 120 -3.99 -11.83 11.46
C ASN A 120 -4.43 -11.61 9.99
N ASP A 121 -5.09 -12.60 9.38
CA ASP A 121 -5.48 -12.49 7.96
C ASP A 121 -6.51 -11.38 7.77
N VAL A 122 -7.45 -11.25 8.70
CA VAL A 122 -8.44 -10.16 8.67
C VAL A 122 -7.78 -8.79 8.87
N THR A 123 -6.75 -8.71 9.72
CA THR A 123 -5.97 -7.48 9.91
C THR A 123 -5.17 -7.12 8.65
N GLN A 124 -4.62 -8.10 7.94
CA GLN A 124 -3.96 -7.86 6.65
C GLN A 124 -4.94 -7.34 5.59
N VAL A 125 -6.17 -7.88 5.55
CA VAL A 125 -7.24 -7.35 4.69
C VAL A 125 -7.56 -5.90 5.03
N GLN A 126 -7.61 -5.54 6.32
CA GLN A 126 -7.81 -4.16 6.76
C GLN A 126 -6.71 -3.23 6.25
N MET A 127 -5.44 -3.62 6.43
CA MET A 127 -4.29 -2.84 5.93
C MET A 127 -4.34 -2.70 4.41
N PHE A 128 -4.67 -3.77 3.70
CA PHE A 128 -4.79 -3.74 2.24
C PHE A 128 -5.89 -2.76 1.77
N ILE A 129 -7.05 -2.72 2.43
CA ILE A 129 -8.11 -1.76 2.08
C ILE A 129 -7.66 -0.34 2.37
N THR A 130 -7.04 -0.08 3.54
CA THR A 130 -6.59 1.26 3.92
C THR A 130 -5.51 1.79 2.96
N MET A 131 -4.47 1.00 2.70
CA MET A 131 -3.39 1.39 1.79
C MET A 131 -3.81 1.35 0.32
N GLY A 132 -4.63 0.36 -0.04
CA GLY A 132 -5.11 0.17 -1.40
C GLY A 132 -5.95 1.34 -1.91
N LEU A 133 -6.80 1.89 -1.06
CA LEU A 133 -7.62 3.05 -1.41
C LEU A 133 -6.74 4.26 -1.72
N GLN A 134 -5.69 4.49 -0.96
CA GLN A 134 -4.76 5.59 -1.20
C GLN A 134 -3.84 5.35 -2.40
N LEU A 135 -3.20 4.18 -2.49
CA LEU A 135 -2.20 3.90 -3.52
C LEU A 135 -2.84 3.53 -4.86
N ILE A 136 -3.78 2.56 -4.86
CA ILE A 136 -4.35 2.00 -6.10
C ILE A 136 -5.28 3.01 -6.79
N VAL A 137 -5.95 3.88 -6.02
CA VAL A 137 -6.84 4.89 -6.59
C VAL A 137 -6.09 6.17 -6.93
N LYS A 138 -5.23 6.67 -6.03
CA LYS A 138 -4.49 7.93 -6.23
C LYS A 138 -3.49 7.85 -7.39
N SER A 139 -2.73 6.74 -7.48
CA SER A 139 -1.63 6.63 -8.46
C SER A 139 -2.10 6.69 -9.92
N PRO A 140 -3.16 5.97 -10.37
CA PRO A 140 -3.63 6.10 -11.75
C PRO A 140 -4.17 7.50 -12.08
N ILE A 141 -4.91 8.11 -11.14
CA ILE A 141 -5.46 9.47 -11.33
C ILE A 141 -4.31 10.46 -11.48
N MET A 142 -3.30 10.37 -10.61
CA MET A 142 -2.13 11.23 -10.66
C MET A 142 -1.33 11.01 -11.94
N ALA A 143 -1.13 9.76 -12.37
CA ALA A 143 -0.40 9.43 -13.59
C ALA A 143 -1.09 9.99 -14.84
N VAL A 144 -2.40 9.74 -15.00
CA VAL A 144 -3.15 10.26 -16.16
C VAL A 144 -3.13 11.77 -16.19
N TRP A 145 -3.36 12.42 -15.05
CA TRP A 145 -3.39 13.89 -14.98
C TRP A 145 -2.02 14.50 -15.22
N ALA A 146 -0.95 13.91 -14.68
CA ALA A 146 0.42 14.35 -14.93
C ALA A 146 0.79 14.24 -16.42
N VAL A 147 0.44 13.13 -17.07
CA VAL A 147 0.67 12.95 -18.52
C VAL A 147 -0.10 14.01 -19.33
N CYS A 148 -1.38 14.23 -19.01
CA CYS A 148 -2.18 15.27 -19.69
C CYS A 148 -1.58 16.67 -19.51
N LYS A 149 -1.03 16.97 -18.32
CA LYS A 149 -0.40 18.26 -18.03
C LYS A 149 0.91 18.45 -18.80
N ILE A 150 1.78 17.45 -18.80
CA ILE A 150 3.06 17.48 -19.53
C ILE A 150 2.84 17.59 -21.04
N ALA A 151 1.82 16.91 -21.58
CA ALA A 151 1.46 17.00 -22.98
C ALA A 151 1.08 18.42 -23.44
N GLY A 152 0.64 19.28 -22.50
CA GLY A 152 0.36 20.70 -22.73
C GLY A 152 1.57 21.61 -22.75
N GLU A 153 2.72 21.21 -22.18
CA GLU A 153 3.93 22.03 -22.05
C GLU A 153 4.86 21.97 -23.28
N GLY A 154 4.61 21.07 -24.23
CA GLY A 154 5.34 20.96 -25.47
C GLY A 154 5.88 19.54 -25.74
N PHE A 155 6.15 19.27 -27.04
CA PHE A 155 6.55 17.94 -27.50
C PHE A 155 7.90 17.47 -26.92
N GLU A 156 8.86 18.38 -26.78
CA GLU A 156 10.22 18.03 -26.30
C GLU A 156 10.19 17.54 -24.85
N TRP A 157 9.44 18.22 -23.98
CA TRP A 157 9.28 17.84 -22.57
C TRP A 157 8.50 16.54 -22.41
N THR A 158 7.47 16.36 -23.23
CA THR A 158 6.68 15.13 -23.25
C THR A 158 7.53 13.92 -23.68
N LEU A 159 8.37 14.10 -24.71
CA LEU A 159 9.27 13.04 -25.22
C LEU A 159 10.34 12.69 -24.16
N ALA A 160 10.99 13.68 -23.57
CA ALA A 160 12.01 13.46 -22.55
C ALA A 160 11.44 12.71 -21.32
N THR A 161 10.27 13.14 -20.85
CA THR A 161 9.58 12.48 -19.73
C THR A 161 9.14 11.07 -20.10
N GLY A 162 8.62 10.86 -21.32
CA GLY A 162 8.23 9.54 -21.80
C GLY A 162 9.42 8.55 -21.83
N ILE A 163 10.57 8.98 -22.33
CA ILE A 163 11.81 8.18 -22.33
C ILE A 163 12.23 7.86 -20.90
N ALA A 164 12.24 8.84 -20.00
CA ALA A 164 12.61 8.63 -18.60
C ALA A 164 11.69 7.60 -17.90
N VAL A 165 10.38 7.68 -18.12
CA VAL A 165 9.41 6.72 -17.58
C VAL A 165 9.62 5.31 -18.14
N VAL A 166 9.89 5.17 -19.44
CA VAL A 166 10.18 3.86 -20.06
C VAL A 166 11.46 3.26 -19.46
N ILE A 167 12.52 4.05 -19.29
CA ILE A 167 13.77 3.60 -18.66
C ILE A 167 13.50 3.15 -17.23
N LEU A 168 12.73 3.93 -16.45
CA LEU A 168 12.38 3.59 -15.09
C LEU A 168 11.60 2.28 -15.00
N LEU A 169 10.58 2.10 -15.84
CA LEU A 169 9.79 0.88 -15.89
C LEU A 169 10.66 -0.34 -16.29
N ALA A 170 11.53 -0.19 -17.28
CA ALA A 170 12.46 -1.23 -17.65
C ALA A 170 13.39 -1.61 -16.49
N ALA A 171 13.94 -0.62 -15.79
CA ALA A 171 14.79 -0.86 -14.62
C ALA A 171 14.04 -1.61 -13.50
N ILE A 172 12.77 -1.24 -13.23
CA ILE A 172 11.92 -1.93 -12.23
C ILE A 172 11.69 -3.39 -12.64
N VAL A 173 11.34 -3.64 -13.91
CA VAL A 173 11.09 -5.00 -14.41
C VAL A 173 12.35 -5.86 -14.31
N ILE A 174 13.51 -5.32 -14.72
CA ILE A 174 14.81 -6.00 -14.64
C ILE A 174 15.15 -6.31 -13.17
N MET A 175 14.98 -5.32 -12.29
CA MET A 175 15.23 -5.49 -10.86
C MET A 175 14.30 -6.57 -10.26
N MET A 176 13.01 -6.56 -10.57
CA MET A 176 12.09 -7.60 -10.11
C MET A 176 12.48 -8.99 -10.62
N ALA A 177 12.86 -9.12 -11.89
CA ALA A 177 13.30 -10.38 -12.47
C ALA A 177 14.56 -10.94 -11.77
N MET A 178 15.48 -10.08 -11.34
CA MET A 178 16.69 -10.48 -10.62
C MET A 178 16.45 -10.77 -9.12
N VAL A 179 15.55 -10.05 -8.49
CA VAL A 179 15.32 -10.10 -7.03
C VAL A 179 14.35 -11.22 -6.66
N MET A 180 13.27 -11.43 -7.45
CA MET A 180 12.27 -12.46 -7.14
C MET A 180 12.83 -13.89 -6.97
N PRO A 181 13.75 -14.39 -7.81
CA PRO A 181 14.33 -15.71 -7.60
C PRO A 181 15.17 -15.76 -6.31
N LYS A 182 15.87 -14.68 -5.96
CA LYS A 182 16.65 -14.60 -4.70
C LYS A 182 15.75 -14.63 -3.47
N PHE A 183 14.60 -13.96 -3.51
CA PHE A 183 13.60 -14.04 -2.43
C PHE A 183 13.06 -15.47 -2.27
N LYS A 184 12.75 -16.17 -3.36
CA LYS A 184 12.30 -17.57 -3.30
C LYS A 184 13.38 -18.48 -2.70
N ALA A 185 14.65 -18.29 -3.10
CA ALA A 185 15.76 -19.06 -2.54
C ALA A 185 15.93 -18.78 -1.04
N MET A 186 15.84 -17.51 -0.61
CA MET A 186 15.90 -17.12 0.80
C MET A 186 14.76 -17.74 1.62
N GLN A 187 13.53 -17.76 1.10
CA GLN A 187 12.41 -18.45 1.76
C GLN A 187 12.66 -19.95 1.91
N ALA A 188 13.13 -20.62 0.85
CA ALA A 188 13.44 -22.04 0.91
C ALA A 188 14.53 -22.35 1.93
N LEU A 189 15.57 -21.51 2.05
CA LEU A 189 16.61 -21.64 3.07
C LEU A 189 16.06 -21.42 4.48
N THR A 190 15.17 -20.42 4.66
CA THR A 190 14.51 -20.16 5.94
C THR A 190 13.62 -21.34 6.36
N ASP A 191 12.88 -21.91 5.42
CA ASP A 191 12.04 -23.10 5.68
C ASP A 191 12.92 -24.29 6.07
N ASN A 192 14.07 -24.51 5.43
CA ASN A 192 15.03 -25.54 5.77
C ASN A 192 15.61 -25.35 7.19
N ILE A 193 16.01 -24.13 7.53
CA ILE A 193 16.52 -23.81 8.88
C ILE A 193 15.44 -24.12 9.94
N ASN A 194 14.20 -23.71 9.68
CA ASN A 194 13.08 -23.98 10.58
C ASN A 194 12.79 -25.50 10.71
N LEU A 195 12.92 -26.25 9.61
CA LEU A 195 12.76 -27.70 9.61
C LEU A 195 13.84 -28.36 10.47
N VAL A 196 15.12 -28.07 10.22
CA VAL A 196 16.25 -28.61 10.97
C VAL A 196 16.18 -28.22 12.46
N ALA A 197 15.85 -26.98 12.76
CA ALA A 197 15.66 -26.53 14.15
C ALA A 197 14.54 -27.28 14.85
N ARG A 198 13.42 -27.54 14.16
CA ARG A 198 12.29 -28.32 14.69
C ARG A 198 12.65 -29.79 14.90
N GLU A 199 13.38 -30.39 13.97
CA GLU A 199 13.88 -31.75 14.09
C GLU A 199 14.84 -31.89 15.27
N ASN A 200 15.79 -30.96 15.41
CA ASN A 200 16.70 -30.92 16.55
C ASN A 200 15.96 -30.81 17.88
N LEU A 201 15.02 -29.85 17.98
CA LEU A 201 14.25 -29.68 19.22
C LEU A 201 13.39 -30.90 19.56
N THR A 202 12.84 -31.59 18.55
CA THR A 202 12.04 -32.79 18.76
C THR A 202 12.93 -34.00 19.09
N GLY A 203 14.09 -34.11 18.42
CA GLY A 203 15.06 -35.19 18.58
C GLY A 203 15.95 -35.10 19.81
N LEU A 204 16.01 -33.95 20.49
CA LEU A 204 16.93 -33.70 21.60
C LEU A 204 16.85 -34.75 22.73
N ARG A 205 15.66 -35.27 23.00
CA ARG A 205 15.42 -36.32 23.99
C ARG A 205 16.04 -37.64 23.56
N VAL A 206 16.01 -37.96 22.29
CA VAL A 206 16.55 -39.21 21.72
C VAL A 206 18.09 -39.10 21.71
N VAL A 207 18.63 -37.96 21.25
CA VAL A 207 20.07 -37.71 21.24
C VAL A 207 20.68 -37.87 22.65
N ARG A 208 20.06 -37.28 23.67
CA ARG A 208 20.50 -37.43 25.07
C ARG A 208 20.32 -38.83 25.61
N ALA A 209 19.27 -39.55 25.22
CA ALA A 209 19.05 -40.90 25.67
C ALA A 209 20.09 -41.91 25.15
N TYR A 210 20.65 -41.63 23.96
CA TYR A 210 21.69 -42.46 23.33
C TYR A 210 23.12 -41.89 23.49
N ASN A 211 23.29 -40.75 24.21
CA ASN A 211 24.59 -40.07 24.42
C ASN A 211 25.30 -39.77 23.09
N ALA A 212 24.53 -39.31 22.10
CA ALA A 212 24.98 -39.13 20.71
C ALA A 212 25.20 -37.63 20.35
N GLU A 213 25.49 -36.78 21.35
CA GLU A 213 25.75 -35.36 21.17
C GLU A 213 26.89 -35.10 20.20
N ASP A 214 28.04 -35.79 20.42
CA ASP A 214 29.23 -35.61 19.59
C ASP A 214 29.02 -35.98 18.11
N TYR A 215 28.14 -36.92 17.83
CA TYR A 215 27.77 -37.30 16.46
C TYR A 215 26.91 -36.24 15.76
N GLN A 216 26.16 -35.46 16.51
CA GLN A 216 25.28 -34.46 15.97
C GLN A 216 25.96 -33.09 15.79
N GLU A 217 27.12 -32.85 16.49
CA GLU A 217 27.95 -31.67 16.33
C GLU A 217 28.96 -31.78 15.19
N ALA A 218 29.26 -32.98 14.71
CA ALA A 218 30.20 -33.27 13.61
C ALA A 218 29.51 -33.09 12.24
#